data_0988f4cee01da2226f9ec5bc74ba12ab
#
_entry.id   0988f4cee01da2226f9ec5bc74ba12ab
#
_cell.length_a   1.000
_cell.length_b   1.000
_cell.length_c   1.000
_cell.angle_alpha   90.00
_cell.angle_beta   90.00
_cell.angle_gamma   90.00
#
_symmetry.space_group_name_H-M   'P 1'
#
loop_
_entity.id
_entity.type
_entity.pdbx_description
1 polymer ?
#
loop_
_entity_poly.entity_id
_entity_poly.type
_entity_poly.pdbx_seq_one_letter_code
_entity_poly.pdbx_strand_id
1 'polypeptide(L)'
;MPMMAFRLCAFALAATIGGFGAGAVAAPAPTTTEQFVARCKADPGFCKTQIMAAEILLEKSRKACLPANVSKDAMAIRVQDTIADVLEEDPDTFRSAPYRPAVDQIIAFLWPCEPIS
;
A
#
# COMPACT_ATOMS: atom_id res chain seq x y z
N MET A 1 -41.61 -29.43 20.45
CA MET A 1 -41.44 -29.07 20.32
C MET A 1 -40.73 -28.19 20.72
N PRO A 2 -40.66 -28.08 21.14
CA PRO A 2 -40.08 -27.15 21.67
C PRO A 2 -38.75 -27.10 21.36
N MET A 3 -38.23 -27.77 21.27
CA MET A 3 -37.06 -27.73 21.01
C MET A 3 -36.64 -26.99 20.00
N MET A 4 -37.18 -27.06 19.29
CA MET A 4 -36.85 -26.46 18.24
C MET A 4 -36.56 -25.19 18.41
N ALA A 5 -37.05 -24.76 19.13
CA ALA A 5 -36.87 -23.51 19.26
C ALA A 5 -35.53 -23.19 19.62
N PHE A 6 -35.19 -23.53 20.24
CA PHE A 6 -34.07 -23.11 20.68
C PHE A 6 -32.96 -23.09 19.85
N ARG A 7 -33.06 -23.79 19.15
CA ARG A 7 -31.99 -23.84 18.48
C ARG A 7 -31.73 -22.72 17.86
N LEU A 8 -32.43 -22.18 17.56
CA LEU A 8 -32.22 -21.14 16.85
C LEU A 8 -31.46 -20.22 17.45
N CYS A 9 -31.61 -20.05 18.43
CA CYS A 9 -30.92 -19.02 18.92
C CYS A 9 -29.60 -19.27 18.81
N ALA A 10 -29.30 -20.26 18.79
CA ALA A 10 -28.00 -20.42 18.75
C ALA A 10 -27.43 -19.86 17.63
N PHE A 11 -27.69 -19.77 17.01
CA PHE A 11 -27.17 -19.26 15.95
C PHE A 11 -27.06 -18.03 15.75
N ALA A 12 -27.64 -17.78 16.24
CA ALA A 12 -27.78 -16.58 15.86
C ALA A 12 -26.72 -15.82 16.33
N LEU A 13 -26.44 -16.01 16.86
CA LEU A 13 -25.65 -15.30 17.21
C LEU A 13 -24.49 -15.32 16.77
N ALA A 14 -24.47 -16.00 16.49
CA ALA A 14 -23.41 -16.12 16.14
C ALA A 14 -23.05 -15.42 15.17
N ALA A 15 -23.50 -15.35 14.81
CA ALA A 15 -23.26 -14.75 13.87
C ALA A 15 -22.89 -13.55 13.99
N THR A 16 -23.05 -13.29 14.52
CA THR A 16 -22.95 -12.24 14.50
C THR A 16 -21.98 -11.69 14.82
N ILE A 17 -21.60 -12.05 15.07
CA ILE A 17 -20.90 -11.57 15.25
C ILE A 17 -20.13 -11.47 14.75
N GLY A 18 -19.99 -11.64 14.55
CA GLY A 18 -19.47 -11.56 14.02
C GLY A 18 -19.24 -10.99 13.41
N GLY A 19 -19.26 -10.85 13.18
CA GLY A 19 -19.21 -10.22 12.43
C GLY A 19 -18.83 -9.24 12.60
N PHE A 20 -18.63 -8.98 13.10
CA PHE A 20 -18.34 -8.13 13.12
C PHE A 20 -17.57 -7.80 13.24
N GLY A 21 -17.38 -7.92 13.44
CA GLY A 21 -16.61 -7.41 13.75
C GLY A 21 -15.76 -7.56 13.05
N ALA A 22 -15.82 -8.16 12.84
CA ALA A 22 -15.08 -8.32 12.13
C ALA A 22 -14.78 -7.68 11.32
N GLY A 23 -15.41 -7.55 11.10
CA GLY A 23 -15.19 -6.98 10.11
C GLY A 23 -14.40 -6.01 10.19
N ALA A 24 -14.48 -5.53 10.98
CA ALA A 24 -13.74 -4.52 11.05
C ALA A 24 -12.41 -4.83 10.78
N VAL A 25 -12.18 -5.93 10.44
CA VAL A 25 -10.91 -6.20 10.22
C VAL A 25 -10.39 -5.56 9.08
N ALA A 26 -9.39 -4.87 9.17
CA ALA A 26 -8.76 -4.26 8.07
C ALA A 26 -8.04 -5.28 7.26
N ALA A 27 -7.86 -5.01 6.03
CA ALA A 27 -7.04 -5.86 5.20
C ALA A 27 -5.64 -5.90 5.78
N PRO A 28 -4.96 -7.00 5.66
CA PRO A 28 -3.59 -7.08 6.13
C PRO A 28 -2.72 -6.09 5.41
N ALA A 29 -1.73 -5.57 6.09
CA ALA A 29 -0.80 -4.66 5.47
C ALA A 29 -0.03 -5.37 4.37
N PRO A 30 0.23 -4.71 3.26
CA PRO A 30 1.01 -5.33 2.21
C PRO A 30 2.45 -5.52 2.65
N THR A 31 3.09 -6.55 2.15
CA THR A 31 4.50 -6.74 2.38
C THR A 31 5.26 -6.77 1.06
N THR A 32 4.68 -7.31 0.02
CA THR A 32 5.36 -7.40 -1.27
C THR A 32 4.91 -6.28 -2.18
N THR A 33 5.71 -6.04 -3.21
CA THR A 33 5.39 -5.03 -4.21
C THR A 33 4.07 -5.36 -4.90
N GLU A 34 3.83 -6.63 -5.20
CA GLU A 34 2.58 -7.01 -5.84
C GLU A 34 1.39 -6.68 -4.94
N GLN A 35 1.50 -6.98 -3.66
CA GLN A 35 0.43 -6.67 -2.73
C GLN A 35 0.23 -5.17 -2.58
N PHE A 36 1.32 -4.43 -2.60
CA PHE A 36 1.24 -2.99 -2.47
C PHE A 36 0.53 -2.38 -3.69
N VAL A 37 0.89 -2.82 -4.88
CA VAL A 37 0.24 -2.31 -6.10
C VAL A 37 -1.25 -2.65 -6.08
N ALA A 38 -1.60 -3.86 -5.65
CA ALA A 38 -3.00 -4.24 -5.56
C ALA A 38 -3.73 -3.38 -4.54
N ARG A 39 -3.08 -3.08 -3.42
CA ARG A 39 -3.68 -2.24 -2.40
C ARG A 39 -3.86 -0.82 -2.92
N CYS A 40 -2.95 -0.35 -3.76
CA CYS A 40 -3.08 0.98 -4.33
C CYS A 40 -4.30 1.11 -5.21
N LYS A 41 -4.63 0.06 -5.93
CA LYS A 41 -5.80 0.10 -6.77
C LYS A 41 -7.08 0.13 -5.94
N ALA A 42 -7.08 -0.58 -4.85
CA ALA A 42 -8.26 -0.64 -3.99
C ALA A 42 -8.36 0.57 -3.07
N ASP A 43 -7.24 1.12 -2.67
CA ASP A 43 -7.22 2.20 -1.68
C ASP A 43 -6.10 3.17 -2.01
N PRO A 44 -6.31 4.04 -2.99
CA PRO A 44 -5.25 4.99 -3.40
C PRO A 44 -4.79 5.90 -2.28
N GLY A 45 -5.67 6.23 -1.35
CA GLY A 45 -5.29 7.11 -0.24
C GLY A 45 -4.25 6.46 0.66
N PHE A 46 -4.40 5.16 0.90
CA PHE A 46 -3.42 4.45 1.70
C PHE A 46 -2.06 4.53 1.04
N CYS A 47 -2.01 4.25 -0.26
CA CYS A 47 -0.75 4.27 -0.98
C CYS A 47 -0.13 5.65 -1.00
N LYS A 48 -0.95 6.66 -1.24
CA LYS A 48 -0.45 8.02 -1.26
C LYS A 48 0.21 8.35 0.07
N THR A 49 -0.42 7.99 1.16
CA THR A 49 0.13 8.26 2.49
C THR A 49 1.48 7.56 2.68
N GLN A 50 1.56 6.30 2.28
CA GLN A 50 2.80 5.55 2.42
C GLN A 50 3.91 6.14 1.58
N ILE A 51 3.60 6.50 0.36
CA ILE A 51 4.61 7.05 -0.54
C ILE A 51 5.07 8.42 -0.06
N MET A 52 4.14 9.27 0.38
CA MET A 52 4.52 10.59 0.86
C MET A 52 5.40 10.50 2.09
N ALA A 53 5.15 9.53 2.96
CA ALA A 53 6.02 9.33 4.11
C ALA A 53 7.43 8.93 3.66
N ALA A 54 7.53 8.08 2.65
CA ALA A 54 8.84 7.69 2.12
C ALA A 54 9.54 8.89 1.47
N GLU A 55 8.79 9.70 0.75
CA GLU A 55 9.36 10.90 0.12
C GLU A 55 10.00 11.81 1.16
N ILE A 56 9.31 12.03 2.25
CA ILE A 56 9.80 12.90 3.29
C ILE A 56 11.09 12.33 3.90
N LEU A 57 11.09 11.03 4.17
CA LEU A 57 12.26 10.41 4.77
C LEU A 57 13.47 10.42 3.84
N LEU A 58 13.24 10.17 2.56
CA LEU A 58 14.34 10.13 1.60
C LEU A 58 14.90 11.53 1.36
N GLU A 59 14.04 12.52 1.35
CA GLU A 59 14.47 13.88 1.19
C GLU A 59 15.31 14.31 2.40
N LYS A 60 14.83 13.94 3.58
CA LYS A 60 15.53 14.31 4.78
C LYS A 60 16.88 13.64 4.88
N SER A 61 17.00 12.42 4.41
CA SER A 61 18.26 11.69 4.44
C SER A 61 19.09 11.93 3.20
N ARG A 62 18.62 12.82 2.32
CA ARG A 62 19.34 13.14 1.11
C ARG A 62 19.50 12.01 0.13
N LYS A 63 18.63 11.07 0.15
CA LYS A 63 18.65 9.97 -0.79
C LYS A 63 17.77 10.25 -2.00
N ALA A 64 16.96 11.29 -1.92
CA ALA A 64 16.21 11.77 -3.05
C ALA A 64 16.12 13.28 -2.92
N CYS A 65 16.07 13.97 -4.04
CA CYS A 65 15.98 15.42 -4.04
C CYS A 65 14.75 15.83 -4.81
N LEU A 66 13.67 16.04 -4.07
CA LEU A 66 12.38 16.27 -4.66
C LEU A 66 12.25 17.71 -5.14
N PRO A 67 11.64 17.93 -6.29
CA PRO A 67 11.50 19.30 -6.80
C PRO A 67 10.58 20.12 -5.91
N ALA A 68 10.98 21.34 -5.64
CA ALA A 68 10.22 22.19 -4.74
C ALA A 68 8.92 22.68 -5.36
N ASN A 69 8.85 22.71 -6.67
CA ASN A 69 7.68 23.24 -7.34
C ASN A 69 6.63 22.21 -7.72
N VAL A 70 6.78 20.98 -7.21
CA VAL A 70 5.80 19.93 -7.47
C VAL A 70 5.30 19.45 -6.12
N SER A 71 4.01 19.26 -5.98
CA SER A 71 3.48 18.84 -4.70
C SER A 71 3.85 17.38 -4.43
N LYS A 72 3.97 17.03 -3.17
CA LYS A 72 4.25 15.65 -2.81
C LYS A 72 3.12 14.75 -3.21
N ASP A 73 1.91 15.28 -3.25
CA ASP A 73 0.76 14.54 -3.70
C ASP A 73 0.93 14.13 -5.17
N ALA A 74 1.31 15.06 -6.02
CA ALA A 74 1.52 14.75 -7.43
C ALA A 74 2.68 13.78 -7.61
N MET A 75 3.72 13.93 -6.81
CA MET A 75 4.84 13.01 -6.87
C MET A 75 4.43 11.61 -6.43
N ALA A 76 3.57 11.51 -5.43
CA ALA A 76 3.10 10.21 -4.98
C ALA A 76 2.30 9.49 -6.07
N ILE A 77 1.52 10.23 -6.82
CA ILE A 77 0.79 9.65 -7.94
C ILE A 77 1.76 9.11 -8.98
N ARG A 78 2.80 9.87 -9.25
CA ARG A 78 3.79 9.42 -10.22
C ARG A 78 4.51 8.15 -9.75
N VAL A 79 4.79 8.05 -8.46
CA VAL A 79 5.41 6.85 -7.92
C VAL A 79 4.46 5.66 -8.04
N GLN A 80 3.18 5.87 -7.77
CA GLN A 80 2.21 4.79 -7.91
C GLN A 80 2.17 4.26 -9.33
N ASP A 81 2.16 5.16 -10.29
CA ASP A 81 2.13 4.76 -11.69
C ASP A 81 3.41 4.02 -12.07
N THR A 82 4.52 4.53 -11.59
CA THR A 82 5.82 3.94 -11.94
C THR A 82 5.98 2.55 -11.34
N ILE A 83 5.55 2.36 -10.10
CA ILE A 83 5.73 1.05 -9.47
C ILE A 83 4.81 0.02 -10.13
N ALA A 84 3.63 0.45 -10.58
CA ALA A 84 2.75 -0.46 -11.29
C ALA A 84 3.36 -0.86 -12.63
N ASP A 85 3.97 0.10 -13.32
CA ASP A 85 4.61 -0.19 -14.60
C ASP A 85 5.80 -1.12 -14.43
N VAL A 86 6.61 -0.89 -13.42
CA VAL A 86 7.78 -1.72 -13.17
C VAL A 86 7.36 -3.15 -12.85
N LEU A 87 6.31 -3.30 -12.07
CA LEU A 87 5.82 -4.63 -11.74
C LEU A 87 5.31 -5.34 -12.99
N GLU A 88 4.68 -4.60 -13.88
CA GLU A 88 4.15 -5.19 -15.09
C GLU A 88 5.26 -5.57 -16.05
N GLU A 89 6.31 -4.78 -16.12
CA GLU A 89 7.41 -5.04 -17.04
C GLU A 89 8.34 -6.13 -16.54
N ASP A 90 8.51 -6.25 -15.26
CA ASP A 90 9.45 -7.21 -14.72
C ASP A 90 8.88 -7.88 -13.47
N PRO A 91 7.81 -8.66 -13.65
CA PRO A 91 7.16 -9.26 -12.49
C PRO A 91 8.05 -10.24 -11.75
N ASP A 92 8.96 -10.90 -12.43
CA ASP A 92 9.81 -11.87 -11.76
C ASP A 92 10.71 -11.22 -10.72
N THR A 93 11.19 -10.03 -11.01
CA THR A 93 12.04 -9.33 -10.07
C THR A 93 11.22 -8.69 -8.95
N PHE A 94 10.07 -8.13 -9.28
CA PHE A 94 9.37 -7.29 -8.33
C PHE A 94 8.19 -7.91 -7.59
N ARG A 95 7.60 -8.96 -8.13
CA ARG A 95 6.38 -9.49 -7.53
C ARG A 95 6.51 -9.76 -6.04
N SER A 96 7.53 -10.48 -5.65
CA SER A 96 7.71 -10.80 -4.24
C SER A 96 8.73 -9.93 -3.53
N ALA A 97 9.24 -8.91 -4.19
CA ALA A 97 10.19 -8.01 -3.53
C ALA A 97 9.46 -7.19 -2.48
N PRO A 98 10.11 -6.89 -1.35
CA PRO A 98 9.49 -6.05 -0.34
C PRO A 98 9.15 -4.69 -0.93
N TYR A 99 7.98 -4.18 -0.61
CA TYR A 99 7.53 -2.98 -1.29
C TYR A 99 8.23 -1.72 -0.80
N ARG A 100 8.62 -1.66 0.46
CA ARG A 100 9.24 -0.43 0.95
C ARG A 100 10.55 -0.10 0.25
N PRO A 101 11.48 -1.04 0.13
CA PRO A 101 12.69 -0.75 -0.65
C PRO A 101 12.37 -0.45 -2.11
N ALA A 102 11.36 -1.10 -2.68
CA ALA A 102 11.01 -0.83 -4.07
C ALA A 102 10.49 0.59 -4.23
N VAL A 103 9.65 1.05 -3.32
CA VAL A 103 9.17 2.43 -3.34
C VAL A 103 10.34 3.41 -3.20
N ASP A 104 11.24 3.13 -2.26
CA ASP A 104 12.38 4.00 -2.04
C ASP A 104 13.26 4.09 -3.28
N GLN A 105 13.50 2.96 -3.93
CA GLN A 105 14.31 2.95 -5.13
C GLN A 105 13.67 3.75 -6.24
N ILE A 106 12.37 3.64 -6.39
CA ILE A 106 11.67 4.36 -7.44
C ILE A 106 11.74 5.86 -7.17
N ILE A 107 11.54 6.28 -5.94
CA ILE A 107 11.62 7.69 -5.62
C ILE A 107 13.02 8.23 -5.92
N ALA A 108 14.04 7.51 -5.51
CA ALA A 108 15.40 7.94 -5.75
C ALA A 108 15.74 7.94 -7.24
N PHE A 109 15.16 7.00 -7.99
CA PHE A 109 15.37 6.96 -9.42
C PHE A 109 14.70 8.13 -10.13
N LEU A 110 13.52 8.49 -9.71
CA LEU A 110 12.79 9.59 -10.34
C LEU A 110 13.38 10.95 -9.99
N TRP A 111 13.90 11.10 -8.80
CA TRP A 111 14.44 12.38 -8.34
C TRP A 111 15.79 12.23 -7.64
N PRO A 112 16.80 11.90 -8.41
CA PRO A 112 18.13 11.71 -7.81
C PRO A 112 18.70 13.03 -7.36
N CYS A 113 19.46 12.97 -6.28
CA CYS A 113 20.08 14.17 -5.78
C CYS A 113 21.25 14.59 -6.59
N GLU A 114 21.91 13.72 -7.13
CA GLU A 114 23.09 14.05 -7.56
C GLU A 114 23.44 13.77 -8.79
N PRO A 115 23.54 14.59 -9.50
CA PRO A 115 23.86 14.34 -10.72
C PRO A 115 25.21 14.18 -10.67
N ILE A 116 25.65 13.57 -10.87
CA ILE A 116 26.79 13.42 -10.89
C ILE A 116 27.50 13.96 -11.75
N SER A 117 27.96 14.44 -11.94
CA SER A 117 28.59 15.04 -12.79
C SER A 117 29.54 14.61 -13.33
#